data_b4097c663cc4cdfe54af2a51f7282b9a
#
_entry.id   b4097c663cc4cdfe54af2a51f7282b9a
#
_cell.length_a   1.000
_cell.length_b   1.000
_cell.length_c   1.000
_cell.angle_alpha   90.00
_cell.angle_beta   90.00
_cell.angle_gamma   90.00
#
_symmetry.space_group_name_H-M   'P 1'
#
loop_
_entity.id
_entity.type
_entity.pdbx_description
1 polymer ?
#
loop_
_entity_poly.entity_id
_entity_poly.type
_entity_poly.pdbx_seq_one_letter_code
_entity_poly.pdbx_strand_id
1 'polypeptide(L)'
;QLPLFTADGPQANIPGPGFEYEDENAESWEIGGKHTLMDGSMTLNWAFYDSVYKNQQVSTFVGLGFVVTNAASASVSGLEVDLQWQATDHLRLGASLGLNDGKYDDFPGAGCTATQQSDLTGGATSSGSCVAEFAADGTQIGISQNLAGAKIGTDYNGSVTADYTRPVLGGLGWSTGVDIQFTDGFFMTGDRDPIDYEDGFTKTNIRSGLVGENWSVMLYGKNVFDKVTPQGAFDIPLASGSHAQYVLPGAVWGATLNYSF
;
A
#
# COMPACT_ATOMS: atom_id res chain seq x y z
N GLN A 1 -33.81 -11.69 19.35
CA GLN A 1 -33.45 -10.61 18.42
C GLN A 1 -32.69 -9.57 19.23
N LEU A 2 -31.36 -9.57 19.10
CA LEU A 2 -30.54 -8.46 19.57
C LEU A 2 -30.88 -7.27 18.64
N PRO A 3 -31.28 -6.12 19.20
CA PRO A 3 -31.41 -4.90 18.39
C PRO A 3 -30.01 -4.46 18.00
N LEU A 4 -29.59 -4.85 16.80
CA LEU A 4 -28.23 -4.56 16.32
C LEU A 4 -28.00 -3.08 16.07
N PHE A 5 -29.05 -2.26 16.02
CA PHE A 5 -28.93 -0.85 15.63
C PHE A 5 -30.08 -0.03 16.20
N THR A 6 -29.94 0.42 17.44
CA THR A 6 -30.73 1.54 17.95
C THR A 6 -29.77 2.58 18.52
N ALA A 7 -30.07 3.85 18.32
CA ALA A 7 -29.25 4.96 18.84
C ALA A 7 -29.02 4.89 20.37
N ASP A 8 -29.82 4.11 21.08
CA ASP A 8 -29.77 3.88 22.52
C ASP A 8 -29.49 2.40 22.88
N GLY A 9 -29.03 1.56 21.92
CA GLY A 9 -28.77 0.14 22.12
C GLY A 9 -27.45 -0.13 22.88
N PRO A 10 -27.03 -1.43 22.99
CA PRO A 10 -25.79 -1.82 23.69
C PRO A 10 -24.51 -1.24 23.08
N GLN A 11 -24.63 -0.33 22.14
CA GLN A 11 -23.57 0.50 21.58
C GLN A 11 -23.23 1.75 22.43
N ALA A 12 -23.78 1.88 23.64
CA ALA A 12 -23.49 2.97 24.56
C ALA A 12 -21.98 3.06 24.94
N ASN A 13 -21.17 2.08 24.54
CA ASN A 13 -19.73 2.02 24.73
C ASN A 13 -18.92 2.39 23.49
N ILE A 14 -19.59 2.72 22.36
CA ILE A 14 -18.92 3.21 21.19
C ILE A 14 -18.83 4.74 21.34
N PRO A 15 -17.64 5.33 21.36
CA PRO A 15 -17.51 6.77 21.41
C PRO A 15 -18.17 7.42 20.18
N GLY A 16 -19.20 8.25 20.39
CA GLY A 16 -19.86 9.01 19.33
C GLY A 16 -21.39 8.89 19.31
N PRO A 17 -22.07 9.80 18.64
CA PRO A 17 -23.52 9.85 18.54
C PRO A 17 -24.11 8.88 17.51
N GLY A 18 -23.87 7.57 17.64
CA GLY A 18 -24.51 6.57 16.80
C GLY A 18 -23.84 6.38 15.43
N PHE A 19 -24.54 6.68 14.33
CA PHE A 19 -24.04 6.46 12.95
C PHE A 19 -23.39 7.71 12.33
N GLU A 20 -23.27 8.79 13.08
CA GLU A 20 -22.66 10.01 12.60
C GLU A 20 -21.17 10.04 12.98
N TYR A 21 -20.33 10.44 12.04
CA TYR A 21 -18.92 10.71 12.23
C TYR A 21 -18.59 12.07 11.62
N GLU A 22 -17.51 12.68 12.13
CA GLU A 22 -17.05 13.98 11.68
C GLU A 22 -16.32 13.89 10.34
N ASP A 23 -16.18 15.03 9.67
CA ASP A 23 -15.42 15.14 8.43
C ASP A 23 -13.93 14.86 8.67
N GLU A 24 -13.33 14.15 7.77
CA GLU A 24 -11.87 14.06 7.67
C GLU A 24 -11.30 15.37 7.12
N ASN A 25 -10.17 15.80 7.66
CA ASN A 25 -9.49 17.00 7.21
C ASN A 25 -8.07 16.69 6.78
N ALA A 26 -7.68 17.22 5.62
CA ALA A 26 -6.31 17.12 5.12
C ALA A 26 -5.76 18.50 4.82
N GLU A 27 -4.58 18.78 5.33
CA GLU A 27 -3.79 19.97 5.03
C GLU A 27 -2.50 19.51 4.37
N SER A 28 -2.20 20.01 3.18
CA SER A 28 -1.01 19.62 2.43
C SER A 28 -0.36 20.82 1.78
N TRP A 29 0.96 20.78 1.71
CA TRP A 29 1.72 21.69 0.87
C TRP A 29 2.75 20.88 0.04
N GLU A 30 3.09 21.42 -1.09
CA GLU A 30 4.04 20.81 -2.02
C GLU A 30 4.92 21.89 -2.64
N ILE A 31 6.19 21.57 -2.82
CA ILE A 31 7.11 22.34 -3.63
C ILE A 31 7.81 21.40 -4.61
N GLY A 32 7.81 21.75 -5.88
CA GLY A 32 8.37 20.88 -6.91
C GLY A 32 8.90 21.64 -8.10
N GLY A 33 9.56 20.88 -8.98
CA GLY A 33 10.12 21.42 -10.23
C GLY A 33 9.98 20.43 -11.36
N LYS A 34 9.80 20.99 -12.57
CA LYS A 34 9.78 20.24 -13.84
C LYS A 34 10.82 20.81 -14.74
N HIS A 35 11.77 19.99 -15.17
CA HIS A 35 12.93 20.43 -15.92
C HIS A 35 13.03 19.64 -17.23
N THR A 36 13.30 20.37 -18.30
CA THR A 36 13.70 19.78 -19.57
C THR A 36 15.19 20.08 -19.76
N LEU A 37 15.98 19.07 -19.89
CA LEU A 37 17.44 19.10 -19.87
C LEU A 37 18.00 18.45 -21.15
N MET A 38 19.30 18.65 -21.41
CA MET A 38 20.02 18.01 -22.53
C MET A 38 19.32 18.23 -23.87
N ASP A 39 19.01 19.49 -24.21
CA ASP A 39 18.34 19.88 -25.45
C ASP A 39 17.00 19.15 -25.70
N GLY A 40 16.27 18.85 -24.61
CA GLY A 40 14.97 18.19 -24.70
C GLY A 40 15.00 16.68 -24.62
N SER A 41 16.18 16.06 -24.58
CA SER A 41 16.30 14.59 -24.51
C SER A 41 16.03 14.03 -23.10
N MET A 42 15.99 14.87 -22.07
CA MET A 42 15.79 14.45 -20.69
C MET A 42 14.76 15.32 -19.99
N THR A 43 13.83 14.69 -19.27
CA THR A 43 12.91 15.36 -18.34
C THR A 43 13.15 14.85 -16.93
N LEU A 44 13.23 15.79 -15.99
CA LEU A 44 13.34 15.51 -14.57
C LEU A 44 12.26 16.28 -13.83
N ASN A 45 11.38 15.56 -13.15
CA ASN A 45 10.40 16.13 -12.25
C ASN A 45 10.73 15.74 -10.84
N TRP A 46 10.50 16.63 -9.89
CA TRP A 46 10.60 16.33 -8.48
C TRP A 46 9.58 17.13 -7.69
N ALA A 47 9.11 16.55 -6.61
CA ALA A 47 8.21 17.21 -5.66
C ALA A 47 8.59 16.79 -4.23
N PHE A 48 8.69 17.75 -3.34
CA PHE A 48 8.72 17.55 -1.90
C PHE A 48 7.36 17.96 -1.34
N TYR A 49 6.77 17.14 -0.51
CA TYR A 49 5.45 17.37 0.07
C TYR A 49 5.43 17.07 1.57
N ASP A 50 4.48 17.69 2.24
CA ASP A 50 4.14 17.44 3.64
C ASP A 50 2.62 17.53 3.79
N SER A 51 2.03 16.54 4.42
CA SER A 51 0.58 16.39 4.56
C SER A 51 0.22 15.97 5.97
N VAL A 52 -0.77 16.62 6.55
CA VAL A 52 -1.33 16.26 7.85
C VAL A 52 -2.80 15.90 7.67
N TYR A 53 -3.18 14.77 8.20
CA TYR A 53 -4.54 14.24 8.21
C TYR A 53 -5.08 14.25 9.62
N LYS A 54 -6.29 14.77 9.81
CA LYS A 54 -6.97 14.87 11.11
C LYS A 54 -8.35 14.24 11.02
N ASN A 55 -8.83 13.69 12.14
CA ASN A 55 -10.14 13.06 12.23
C ASN A 55 -10.33 11.92 11.22
N GLN A 56 -9.28 11.11 10.96
CA GLN A 56 -9.40 9.99 10.04
C GLN A 56 -10.46 9.00 10.52
N GLN A 57 -11.33 8.61 9.60
CA GLN A 57 -12.36 7.61 9.83
C GLN A 57 -11.73 6.22 9.77
N VAL A 58 -11.77 5.52 10.88
CA VAL A 58 -11.20 4.18 11.01
C VAL A 58 -12.32 3.19 11.27
N SER A 59 -12.32 2.10 10.50
CA SER A 59 -13.25 0.99 10.69
C SER A 59 -12.59 -0.07 11.56
N THR A 60 -13.20 -0.34 12.70
CA THR A 60 -12.74 -1.37 13.65
C THR A 60 -13.81 -2.43 13.82
N PHE A 61 -13.40 -3.70 13.88
CA PHE A 61 -14.33 -4.81 14.15
C PHE A 61 -14.57 -4.92 15.65
N VAL A 62 -15.81 -4.68 16.06
CA VAL A 62 -16.22 -4.70 17.47
C VAL A 62 -17.40 -5.65 17.65
N GLY A 63 -17.23 -6.67 18.48
CA GLY A 63 -18.24 -7.70 18.71
C GLY A 63 -18.50 -8.54 17.46
N LEU A 64 -19.56 -8.27 16.74
CA LEU A 64 -19.99 -8.99 15.52
C LEU A 64 -20.13 -8.05 14.30
N GLY A 65 -19.62 -6.83 14.36
CA GLY A 65 -19.78 -5.84 13.31
C GLY A 65 -18.62 -4.87 13.19
N PHE A 66 -18.63 -4.08 12.13
CA PHE A 66 -17.69 -2.99 11.95
C PHE A 66 -18.29 -1.69 12.46
N VAL A 67 -17.49 -0.90 13.15
CA VAL A 67 -17.81 0.44 13.61
C VAL A 67 -16.81 1.39 13.00
N VAL A 68 -17.30 2.51 12.49
CA VAL A 68 -16.46 3.61 11.98
C VAL A 68 -16.45 4.73 13.00
N THR A 69 -15.25 5.19 13.35
CA THR A 69 -15.04 6.30 14.29
C THR A 69 -13.97 7.25 13.75
N ASN A 70 -14.01 8.51 14.13
CA ASN A 70 -12.92 9.46 13.91
C ASN A 70 -11.87 9.26 15.00
N ALA A 71 -10.87 8.45 14.74
CA ALA A 71 -9.96 7.99 15.79
C ALA A 71 -8.49 8.33 15.54
N ALA A 72 -8.10 8.71 14.32
CA ALA A 72 -6.68 8.83 14.00
C ALA A 72 -6.32 10.20 13.41
N SER A 73 -5.10 10.63 13.71
CA SER A 73 -4.39 11.66 12.97
C SER A 73 -3.05 11.11 12.46
N ALA A 74 -2.61 11.60 11.32
CA ALA A 74 -1.41 11.12 10.67
C ALA A 74 -0.67 12.27 9.98
N SER A 75 0.65 12.15 9.90
CA SER A 75 1.50 13.01 9.09
C SER A 75 2.29 12.18 8.11
N VAL A 76 2.42 12.70 6.89
CA VAL A 76 3.21 12.06 5.82
C VAL A 76 4.01 13.15 5.12
N SER A 77 5.32 13.02 5.10
CA SER A 77 6.20 13.86 4.29
C SER A 77 7.02 13.01 3.33
N GLY A 78 7.41 13.57 2.20
CA GLY A 78 8.14 12.78 1.24
C GLY A 78 8.76 13.57 0.10
N LEU A 79 9.54 12.84 -0.69
CA LEU A 79 10.16 13.31 -1.93
C LEU A 79 9.81 12.34 -3.06
N GLU A 80 9.29 12.87 -4.15
CA GLU A 80 9.07 12.13 -5.38
C GLU A 80 10.00 12.63 -6.47
N VAL A 81 10.59 11.71 -7.22
CA VAL A 81 11.47 12.03 -8.36
C VAL A 81 11.06 11.14 -9.54
N ASP A 82 10.89 11.75 -10.70
CA ASP A 82 10.62 11.07 -11.96
C ASP A 82 11.60 11.55 -13.03
N LEU A 83 12.28 10.61 -13.67
CA LEU A 83 13.26 10.84 -14.73
C LEU A 83 12.85 10.07 -15.99
N GLN A 84 12.86 10.75 -17.13
CA GLN A 84 12.78 10.16 -18.47
C GLN A 84 13.91 10.69 -19.32
N TRP A 85 14.69 9.81 -19.92
CA TRP A 85 15.88 10.18 -20.70
C TRP A 85 16.00 9.37 -21.98
N GLN A 86 15.96 10.05 -23.12
CA GLN A 86 16.37 9.50 -24.42
C GLN A 86 17.90 9.56 -24.49
N ALA A 87 18.57 8.54 -23.92
CA ALA A 87 20.03 8.53 -23.76
C ALA A 87 20.77 8.43 -25.10
N THR A 88 20.17 7.75 -26.09
CA THR A 88 20.63 7.69 -27.49
C THR A 88 19.41 7.59 -28.42
N ASP A 89 19.62 7.63 -29.74
CA ASP A 89 18.55 7.40 -30.73
C ASP A 89 17.83 6.07 -30.52
N HIS A 90 18.46 5.13 -29.83
CA HIS A 90 17.97 3.76 -29.66
C HIS A 90 17.66 3.40 -28.23
N LEU A 91 18.14 4.15 -27.23
CA LEU A 91 18.02 3.80 -25.81
C LEU A 91 17.23 4.88 -25.06
N ARG A 92 16.13 4.46 -24.47
CA ARG A 92 15.36 5.25 -23.52
C ARG A 92 15.47 4.66 -22.12
N LEU A 93 15.73 5.51 -21.14
CA LEU A 93 15.80 5.18 -19.73
C LEU A 93 14.72 5.93 -18.97
N GLY A 94 14.15 5.27 -17.99
CA GLY A 94 13.22 5.87 -17.04
C GLY A 94 13.56 5.46 -15.61
N ALA A 95 13.31 6.34 -14.66
CA ALA A 95 13.39 6.03 -13.23
C ALA A 95 12.35 6.82 -12.47
N SER A 96 11.74 6.18 -11.48
CA SER A 96 10.88 6.84 -10.50
C SER A 96 11.31 6.41 -9.11
N LEU A 97 11.26 7.34 -8.15
CA LEU A 97 11.59 7.09 -6.74
C LEU A 97 10.64 7.91 -5.88
N GLY A 98 9.94 7.25 -4.97
CA GLY A 98 9.22 7.84 -3.85
C GLY A 98 9.95 7.52 -2.55
N LEU A 99 10.22 8.55 -1.75
CA LEU A 99 10.70 8.45 -0.37
C LEU A 99 9.61 9.02 0.53
N ASN A 100 9.17 8.26 1.53
CA ASN A 100 8.07 8.65 2.40
C ASN A 100 8.46 8.48 3.87
N ASP A 101 8.06 9.41 4.71
CA ASP A 101 8.05 9.30 6.16
C ASP A 101 6.64 9.54 6.65
N GLY A 102 5.89 8.46 6.81
CA GLY A 102 4.50 8.45 7.24
C GLY A 102 4.35 7.81 8.61
N LYS A 103 3.60 8.47 9.51
CA LYS A 103 3.31 7.95 10.85
C LYS A 103 1.96 8.43 11.35
N TYR A 104 1.38 7.66 12.25
CA TYR A 104 0.26 8.13 13.07
C TYR A 104 0.79 9.13 14.11
N ASP A 105 0.24 10.32 14.15
CA ASP A 105 0.52 11.29 15.22
C ASP A 105 -0.25 10.92 16.48
N ASP A 106 -1.49 10.45 16.31
CA ASP A 106 -2.34 9.90 17.35
C ASP A 106 -3.27 8.84 16.74
N PHE A 107 -3.42 7.70 17.41
CA PHE A 107 -4.36 6.67 17.03
C PHE A 107 -4.77 5.83 18.25
N PRO A 108 -5.52 6.40 19.19
CA PRO A 108 -6.12 5.65 20.27
C PRO A 108 -7.27 4.77 19.74
N GLY A 109 -7.50 3.65 20.36
CA GLY A 109 -8.60 2.75 19.98
C GLY A 109 -8.34 1.96 18.68
N ALA A 110 -7.09 1.84 18.27
CA ALA A 110 -6.73 0.99 17.14
C ALA A 110 -7.03 -0.48 17.43
N GLY A 111 -7.36 -1.25 16.38
CA GLY A 111 -7.60 -2.69 16.51
C GLY A 111 -6.38 -3.44 17.04
N CYS A 112 -6.62 -4.48 17.81
CA CYS A 112 -5.60 -5.40 18.29
C CYS A 112 -5.48 -6.58 17.32
N THR A 113 -4.30 -7.19 17.25
CA THR A 113 -4.11 -8.42 16.46
C THR A 113 -4.97 -9.57 17.01
N ALA A 114 -5.29 -10.53 16.17
CA ALA A 114 -6.10 -11.68 16.55
C ALA A 114 -5.51 -12.45 17.76
N THR A 115 -4.19 -12.54 17.83
CA THR A 115 -3.48 -13.17 18.96
C THR A 115 -3.67 -12.36 20.24
N GLN A 116 -3.48 -11.04 20.19
CA GLN A 116 -3.69 -10.16 21.36
C GLN A 116 -5.13 -10.21 21.84
N GLN A 117 -6.10 -10.22 20.93
CA GLN A 117 -7.53 -10.36 21.28
C GLN A 117 -7.80 -11.68 21.99
N SER A 118 -7.19 -12.79 21.54
CA SER A 118 -7.32 -14.09 22.19
C SER A 118 -6.78 -14.10 23.63
N ASP A 119 -5.62 -13.50 23.85
CA ASP A 119 -5.02 -13.40 25.18
C ASP A 119 -5.93 -12.61 26.13
N LEU A 120 -6.47 -11.48 25.69
CA LEU A 120 -7.30 -10.60 26.50
C LEU A 120 -8.68 -11.21 26.79
N THR A 121 -9.27 -11.93 25.82
CA THR A 121 -10.52 -12.68 26.05
C THR A 121 -10.29 -13.91 26.95
N GLY A 122 -9.07 -14.43 27.00
CA GLY A 122 -8.62 -15.49 27.92
C GLY A 122 -8.39 -15.01 29.36
N GLY A 123 -8.56 -13.72 29.64
CA GLY A 123 -8.47 -13.13 30.99
C GLY A 123 -7.19 -12.33 31.27
N ALA A 124 -6.30 -12.15 30.28
CA ALA A 124 -5.22 -11.19 30.40
C ALA A 124 -5.77 -9.76 30.41
N THR A 125 -5.10 -8.84 31.08
CA THR A 125 -5.46 -7.40 31.07
C THR A 125 -4.67 -6.61 30.03
N SER A 126 -3.58 -7.17 29.49
CA SER A 126 -2.78 -6.62 28.42
C SER A 126 -2.08 -7.73 27.64
N SER A 127 -1.85 -7.50 26.34
CA SER A 127 -1.03 -8.33 25.47
C SER A 127 -0.29 -7.40 24.49
N GLY A 128 1.04 -7.29 24.65
CA GLY A 128 1.84 -6.30 23.92
C GLY A 128 1.35 -4.88 24.20
N SER A 129 1.04 -4.12 23.12
CA SER A 129 0.46 -2.76 23.20
C SER A 129 -1.05 -2.75 23.45
N CYS A 130 -1.69 -3.90 23.35
CA CYS A 130 -3.13 -4.02 23.47
C CYS A 130 -3.56 -4.16 24.91
N VAL A 131 -4.62 -3.46 25.29
CA VAL A 131 -5.17 -3.46 26.64
C VAL A 131 -6.67 -3.74 26.62
N ALA A 132 -7.14 -4.43 27.67
CA ALA A 132 -8.57 -4.57 27.91
C ALA A 132 -9.11 -3.30 28.60
N GLU A 133 -10.24 -2.83 28.13
CA GLU A 133 -10.97 -1.71 28.67
C GLU A 133 -12.10 -2.22 29.56
N PHE A 134 -12.26 -1.61 30.75
CA PHE A 134 -13.25 -2.03 31.74
C PHE A 134 -14.18 -0.89 32.11
N ALA A 135 -15.45 -1.18 32.25
CA ALA A 135 -16.42 -0.30 32.87
C ALA A 135 -16.18 -0.18 34.39
N ALA A 136 -16.83 0.80 35.02
CA ALA A 136 -16.70 1.04 36.48
C ALA A 136 -17.15 -0.16 37.35
N ASP A 137 -17.97 -1.06 36.82
CA ASP A 137 -18.43 -2.27 37.50
C ASP A 137 -17.48 -3.47 37.27
N GLY A 138 -16.36 -3.28 36.57
CA GLY A 138 -15.39 -4.33 36.26
C GLY A 138 -15.73 -5.16 35.04
N THR A 139 -16.80 -4.86 34.31
CA THR A 139 -17.13 -5.52 33.04
C THR A 139 -16.19 -5.08 31.96
N GLN A 140 -15.57 -6.02 31.21
CA GLN A 140 -14.78 -5.72 30.03
C GLN A 140 -15.69 -5.17 28.92
N ILE A 141 -15.40 -3.97 28.44
CA ILE A 141 -16.20 -3.24 27.45
C ILE A 141 -15.52 -3.09 26.12
N GLY A 142 -14.20 -3.31 26.05
CA GLY A 142 -13.44 -3.17 24.83
C GLY A 142 -12.05 -3.76 24.94
N ILE A 143 -11.39 -3.77 23.78
CA ILE A 143 -9.99 -4.14 23.61
C ILE A 143 -9.44 -3.20 22.58
N SER A 144 -8.38 -2.47 22.90
CA SER A 144 -7.77 -1.54 21.96
C SER A 144 -6.27 -1.36 22.22
N GLN A 145 -5.60 -0.77 21.24
CA GLN A 145 -4.22 -0.33 21.36
C GLN A 145 -4.07 1.13 20.88
N ASN A 146 -2.98 1.77 21.25
CA ASN A 146 -2.60 3.07 20.71
C ASN A 146 -1.45 2.88 19.73
N LEU A 147 -1.66 3.27 18.47
CA LEU A 147 -0.66 3.20 17.40
C LEU A 147 0.04 4.55 17.14
N ALA A 148 -0.03 5.51 18.05
CA ALA A 148 0.74 6.75 17.96
C ALA A 148 2.23 6.47 17.74
N GLY A 149 2.83 7.14 16.76
CA GLY A 149 4.21 6.92 16.33
C GLY A 149 4.43 5.70 15.43
N ALA A 150 3.41 4.89 15.18
CA ALA A 150 3.54 3.76 14.27
C ALA A 150 3.61 4.23 12.82
N LYS A 151 4.52 3.65 12.06
CA LYS A 151 4.78 3.96 10.65
C LYS A 151 3.60 3.60 9.75
N ILE A 152 3.35 4.41 8.74
CA ILE A 152 2.32 4.21 7.71
C ILE A 152 3.00 4.03 6.35
N GLY A 153 2.61 2.99 5.61
CA GLY A 153 3.12 2.74 4.27
C GLY A 153 4.58 2.26 4.24
N THR A 154 5.27 2.55 3.14
CA THR A 154 6.66 2.18 2.86
C THR A 154 7.57 3.38 2.96
N ASP A 155 8.84 3.22 3.38
CA ASP A 155 9.81 4.33 3.38
C ASP A 155 10.24 4.70 1.97
N TYR A 156 10.31 3.71 1.08
CA TYR A 156 10.63 3.95 -0.31
C TYR A 156 9.94 2.96 -1.25
N ASN A 157 9.68 3.43 -2.43
CA ASN A 157 9.29 2.62 -3.58
C ASN A 157 9.82 3.26 -4.86
N GLY A 158 9.92 2.47 -5.91
CA GLY A 158 10.38 3.04 -7.17
C GLY A 158 10.44 2.04 -8.31
N SER A 159 10.84 2.55 -9.45
CA SER A 159 11.05 1.73 -10.65
C SER A 159 12.20 2.26 -11.49
N VAL A 160 12.82 1.35 -12.23
CA VAL A 160 13.80 1.68 -13.27
C VAL A 160 13.39 0.95 -14.54
N THR A 161 13.40 1.65 -15.66
CA THR A 161 13.07 1.10 -16.98
C THR A 161 14.18 1.37 -17.99
N ALA A 162 14.40 0.42 -18.88
CA ALA A 162 15.27 0.62 -20.03
C ALA A 162 14.63 -0.01 -21.25
N ASP A 163 14.48 0.79 -22.31
CA ASP A 163 13.96 0.39 -23.60
C ASP A 163 15.01 0.63 -24.67
N TYR A 164 15.31 -0.41 -25.43
CA TYR A 164 16.24 -0.34 -26.54
C TYR A 164 15.54 -0.78 -27.84
N THR A 165 15.61 0.06 -28.85
CA THR A 165 15.00 -0.21 -30.16
C THR A 165 15.98 0.17 -31.26
N ARG A 166 16.22 -0.74 -32.23
CA ARG A 166 17.07 -0.43 -33.37
C ARG A 166 16.56 -1.11 -34.65
N PRO A 167 16.84 -0.53 -35.81
CA PRO A 167 16.63 -1.22 -37.08
C PRO A 167 17.51 -2.48 -37.19
N VAL A 168 16.95 -3.52 -37.78
CA VAL A 168 17.64 -4.78 -38.14
C VAL A 168 17.41 -5.08 -39.61
N LEU A 169 17.97 -6.19 -40.11
CA LEU A 169 17.84 -6.58 -41.52
C LEU A 169 16.37 -6.71 -41.96
N GLY A 170 16.10 -6.37 -43.24
CA GLY A 170 14.78 -6.52 -43.82
C GLY A 170 13.77 -5.45 -43.47
N GLY A 171 14.20 -4.29 -43.00
CA GLY A 171 13.30 -3.20 -42.62
C GLY A 171 12.55 -3.42 -41.31
N LEU A 172 12.96 -4.43 -40.53
CA LEU A 172 12.40 -4.71 -39.21
C LEU A 172 13.06 -3.85 -38.14
N GLY A 173 12.32 -3.55 -37.08
CA GLY A 173 12.82 -3.05 -35.82
C GLY A 173 12.98 -4.19 -34.82
N TRP A 174 14.07 -4.21 -34.08
CA TRP A 174 14.20 -5.02 -32.88
C TRP A 174 13.99 -4.13 -31.66
N SER A 175 13.05 -4.54 -30.78
CA SER A 175 12.72 -3.84 -29.54
C SER A 175 12.93 -4.77 -28.37
N THR A 176 13.58 -4.30 -27.32
CA THR A 176 13.75 -5.01 -26.06
C THR A 176 13.64 -4.04 -24.91
N GLY A 177 13.16 -4.52 -23.77
CA GLY A 177 13.01 -3.69 -22.58
C GLY A 177 13.07 -4.48 -21.29
N VAL A 178 13.43 -3.79 -20.23
CA VAL A 178 13.42 -4.27 -18.85
C VAL A 178 12.74 -3.24 -17.97
N ASP A 179 11.92 -3.72 -17.04
CA ASP A 179 11.29 -2.93 -16.00
C ASP A 179 11.60 -3.57 -14.65
N ILE A 180 12.18 -2.81 -13.75
CA ILE A 180 12.49 -3.24 -12.39
C ILE A 180 11.67 -2.37 -11.44
N GLN A 181 10.85 -2.98 -10.60
CA GLN A 181 10.07 -2.33 -9.57
C GLN A 181 10.57 -2.80 -8.20
N PHE A 182 10.70 -1.91 -7.25
CA PHE A 182 11.13 -2.21 -5.89
C PHE A 182 10.33 -1.42 -4.87
N THR A 183 10.20 -2.00 -3.70
CA THR A 183 9.52 -1.37 -2.55
C THR A 183 10.16 -1.83 -1.25
N ASP A 184 10.08 -0.99 -0.23
CA ASP A 184 10.36 -1.35 1.15
C ASP A 184 9.26 -2.24 1.73
N GLY A 185 9.51 -2.80 2.92
CA GLY A 185 8.54 -3.61 3.64
C GLY A 185 7.40 -2.79 4.23
N PHE A 186 6.24 -3.42 4.39
CA PHE A 186 5.05 -2.76 4.91
C PHE A 186 4.11 -3.76 5.62
N PHE A 187 3.30 -3.24 6.53
CA PHE A 187 2.18 -3.98 7.09
C PHE A 187 0.98 -3.91 6.16
N MET A 188 0.34 -5.05 5.93
CA MET A 188 -0.85 -5.17 5.08
C MET A 188 -2.14 -4.91 5.84
N THR A 189 -2.10 -4.95 7.18
CA THR A 189 -3.26 -4.77 8.06
C THR A 189 -3.06 -3.57 8.98
N GLY A 190 -4.17 -2.93 9.36
CA GLY A 190 -4.14 -1.73 10.20
C GLY A 190 -3.79 -1.99 11.66
N ASP A 191 -3.98 -3.20 12.16
CA ASP A 191 -3.61 -3.64 13.50
C ASP A 191 -2.12 -3.97 13.63
N ARG A 192 -1.41 -4.03 12.49
CA ARG A 192 0.04 -4.28 12.37
C ARG A 192 0.45 -5.64 12.93
N ASP A 193 -0.35 -6.69 12.69
CA ASP A 193 0.06 -8.03 13.04
C ASP A 193 1.38 -8.39 12.31
N PRO A 194 2.42 -8.85 13.05
CA PRO A 194 3.69 -9.24 12.43
C PRO A 194 3.57 -10.34 11.36
N ILE A 195 2.52 -11.18 11.42
CA ILE A 195 2.29 -12.21 10.39
C ILE A 195 1.87 -11.59 9.05
N ASP A 196 1.32 -10.39 9.08
CA ASP A 196 0.87 -9.64 7.91
C ASP A 196 1.87 -8.56 7.49
N TYR A 197 3.12 -8.69 7.90
CA TYR A 197 4.23 -7.88 7.41
C TYR A 197 4.85 -8.51 6.18
N GLU A 198 4.92 -7.77 5.09
CA GLU A 198 5.66 -8.15 3.88
C GLU A 198 7.01 -7.46 3.87
N ASP A 199 8.07 -8.24 3.71
CA ASP A 199 9.42 -7.72 3.51
C ASP A 199 9.52 -6.96 2.17
N GLY A 200 10.40 -5.98 2.11
CA GLY A 200 10.71 -5.28 0.87
C GLY A 200 11.08 -6.25 -0.25
N PHE A 201 10.65 -5.94 -1.47
CA PHE A 201 10.87 -6.83 -2.60
C PHE A 201 11.19 -6.08 -3.90
N THR A 202 11.71 -6.84 -4.86
CA THR A 202 11.95 -6.38 -6.23
C THR A 202 11.28 -7.34 -7.21
N LYS A 203 10.60 -6.77 -8.23
CA LYS A 203 10.05 -7.52 -9.37
C LYS A 203 10.65 -7.01 -10.66
N THR A 204 11.01 -7.94 -11.53
CA THR A 204 11.61 -7.63 -12.84
C THR A 204 10.76 -8.20 -13.95
N ASN A 205 10.45 -7.35 -14.93
CA ASN A 205 9.79 -7.73 -16.16
C ASN A 205 10.75 -7.53 -17.33
N ILE A 206 10.67 -8.39 -18.31
CA ILE A 206 11.45 -8.29 -19.54
C ILE A 206 10.54 -8.43 -20.75
N ARG A 207 10.91 -7.82 -21.85
CA ARG A 207 10.25 -7.99 -23.14
C ARG A 207 11.26 -7.91 -24.27
N SER A 208 11.03 -8.66 -25.33
CA SER A 208 11.85 -8.56 -26.56
C SER A 208 11.04 -9.05 -27.75
N GLY A 209 11.21 -8.40 -28.90
CA GLY A 209 10.46 -8.77 -30.07
C GLY A 209 10.87 -8.02 -31.33
N LEU A 210 10.13 -8.29 -32.39
CA LEU A 210 10.31 -7.68 -33.70
C LEU A 210 9.08 -6.82 -34.07
N VAL A 211 9.37 -5.71 -34.73
CA VAL A 211 8.36 -4.75 -35.20
C VAL A 211 8.55 -4.60 -36.70
N GLY A 212 7.55 -4.96 -37.48
CA GLY A 212 7.45 -4.72 -38.92
C GLY A 212 6.64 -3.46 -39.20
N GLU A 213 6.33 -3.21 -40.46
CA GLU A 213 5.59 -2.01 -40.90
C GLU A 213 4.17 -1.96 -40.30
N ASN A 214 3.46 -3.07 -40.34
CA ASN A 214 2.07 -3.18 -39.88
C ASN A 214 1.84 -4.36 -38.93
N TRP A 215 2.90 -4.93 -38.37
CA TRP A 215 2.82 -6.02 -37.39
C TRP A 215 3.92 -5.91 -36.32
N SER A 216 3.67 -6.52 -35.18
CA SER A 216 4.70 -6.74 -34.17
C SER A 216 4.49 -8.07 -33.43
N VAL A 217 5.58 -8.72 -33.07
CA VAL A 217 5.61 -9.90 -32.20
C VAL A 217 6.51 -9.61 -31.02
N MET A 218 5.94 -9.67 -29.81
CA MET A 218 6.67 -9.44 -28.55
C MET A 218 6.55 -10.67 -27.67
N LEU A 219 7.66 -11.18 -27.20
CA LEU A 219 7.75 -12.12 -26.10
C LEU A 219 7.96 -11.35 -24.81
N TYR A 220 7.30 -11.74 -23.74
CA TYR A 220 7.47 -11.09 -22.44
C TYR A 220 7.51 -12.10 -21.29
N GLY A 221 8.24 -11.73 -20.26
CA GLY A 221 8.20 -12.37 -18.96
C GLY A 221 7.89 -11.30 -17.90
N LYS A 222 6.86 -11.52 -17.11
CA LYS A 222 6.53 -10.70 -15.95
C LYS A 222 7.01 -11.42 -14.71
N ASN A 223 7.57 -10.65 -13.75
CA ASN A 223 8.10 -11.18 -12.50
C ASN A 223 9.02 -12.39 -12.74
N VAL A 224 10.03 -12.22 -13.60
CA VAL A 224 10.86 -13.32 -14.12
C VAL A 224 11.65 -14.08 -13.05
N PHE A 225 11.81 -13.52 -11.87
CA PHE A 225 12.45 -14.17 -10.72
C PHE A 225 11.44 -14.88 -9.80
N ASP A 226 10.17 -14.97 -10.20
CA ASP A 226 9.12 -15.70 -9.52
C ASP A 226 8.89 -15.26 -8.05
N LYS A 227 9.06 -13.97 -7.75
CA LYS A 227 8.80 -13.45 -6.39
C LYS A 227 7.30 -13.40 -6.15
N VAL A 228 6.78 -14.36 -5.42
CA VAL A 228 5.39 -14.33 -4.93
C VAL A 228 5.31 -13.35 -3.78
N THR A 229 4.38 -12.40 -3.85
CA THR A 229 4.15 -11.39 -2.82
C THR A 229 2.67 -11.32 -2.50
N PRO A 230 2.28 -11.19 -1.23
CA PRO A 230 0.91 -10.83 -0.88
C PRO A 230 0.62 -9.39 -1.35
N GLN A 231 -0.64 -9.14 -1.66
CA GLN A 231 -1.16 -7.82 -2.03
C GLN A 231 -1.97 -7.20 -0.89
N GLY A 232 -2.47 -8.03 0.00
CA GLY A 232 -3.24 -7.63 1.16
C GLY A 232 -3.52 -8.82 2.04
N ALA A 233 -3.82 -8.55 3.29
CA ALA A 233 -4.16 -9.52 4.30
C ALA A 233 -5.33 -9.02 5.14
N PHE A 234 -5.99 -9.92 5.84
CA PHE A 234 -6.98 -9.59 6.84
C PHE A 234 -7.15 -10.74 7.84
N ASP A 235 -7.48 -10.40 9.07
CA ASP A 235 -7.89 -11.35 10.10
C ASP A 235 -9.24 -11.96 9.73
N ILE A 236 -9.39 -13.27 9.93
CA ILE A 236 -10.68 -13.92 9.76
C ILE A 236 -11.50 -13.68 11.02
N PRO A 237 -12.60 -12.91 10.96
CA PRO A 237 -13.43 -12.63 12.11
C PRO A 237 -13.91 -13.92 12.80
N LEU A 238 -13.89 -13.94 14.13
CA LEU A 238 -14.32 -15.08 14.98
C LEU A 238 -13.44 -16.34 14.84
N ALA A 239 -12.32 -16.26 14.17
CA ALA A 239 -11.35 -17.35 14.04
C ALA A 239 -9.97 -16.86 14.51
N SER A 240 -9.80 -16.74 15.84
CA SER A 240 -8.60 -16.22 16.46
C SER A 240 -7.32 -16.87 15.91
N GLY A 241 -6.34 -16.07 15.54
CA GLY A 241 -5.08 -16.52 14.95
C GLY A 241 -5.17 -17.03 13.51
N SER A 242 -6.31 -16.82 12.83
CA SER A 242 -6.51 -17.17 11.44
C SER A 242 -6.42 -15.94 10.57
N HIS A 243 -5.57 -16.01 9.52
CA HIS A 243 -5.32 -14.94 8.57
C HIS A 243 -5.61 -15.40 7.14
N ALA A 244 -6.03 -14.50 6.29
CA ALA A 244 -6.14 -14.72 4.86
C ALA A 244 -5.31 -13.69 4.11
N GLN A 245 -4.65 -14.13 3.04
CA GLN A 245 -3.82 -13.27 2.20
C GLN A 245 -4.19 -13.43 0.73
N TYR A 246 -4.23 -12.32 0.01
CA TYR A 246 -4.31 -12.30 -1.45
C TYR A 246 -2.91 -12.23 -2.02
N VAL A 247 -2.52 -13.22 -2.82
CA VAL A 247 -1.20 -13.27 -3.44
C VAL A 247 -1.25 -12.87 -4.90
N LEU A 248 -0.24 -12.11 -5.33
CA LEU A 248 -0.04 -11.83 -6.75
C LEU A 248 0.58 -13.04 -7.45
N PRO A 249 0.29 -13.23 -8.75
CA PRO A 249 0.89 -14.31 -9.53
C PRO A 249 2.42 -14.26 -9.48
N GLY A 250 3.04 -15.43 -9.48
CA GLY A 250 4.47 -15.60 -9.71
C GLY A 250 4.88 -15.24 -11.14
N ALA A 251 5.89 -15.89 -11.68
CA ALA A 251 6.37 -15.64 -13.03
C ALA A 251 5.32 -15.99 -14.10
N VAL A 252 5.10 -15.05 -15.02
CA VAL A 252 4.18 -15.24 -16.17
C VAL A 252 4.93 -14.95 -17.47
N TRP A 253 4.88 -15.89 -18.40
CA TRP A 253 5.48 -15.75 -19.71
C TRP A 253 4.40 -15.77 -20.79
N GLY A 254 4.59 -14.96 -21.82
CA GLY A 254 3.62 -14.87 -22.90
C GLY A 254 4.17 -14.23 -24.17
N ALA A 255 3.31 -14.22 -25.18
CA ALA A 255 3.59 -13.57 -26.46
C ALA A 255 2.39 -12.71 -26.88
N THR A 256 2.67 -11.59 -27.53
CA THR A 256 1.66 -10.73 -28.15
C THR A 256 1.98 -10.58 -29.63
N LEU A 257 0.97 -10.79 -30.46
CA LEU A 257 0.99 -10.48 -31.89
C LEU A 257 0.01 -9.33 -32.13
N ASN A 258 0.49 -8.23 -32.70
CA ASN A 258 -0.34 -7.15 -33.18
C ASN A 258 -0.24 -7.05 -34.70
N TYR A 259 -1.37 -6.79 -35.36
CA TYR A 259 -1.44 -6.56 -36.80
C TYR A 259 -2.44 -5.42 -37.08
N SER A 260 -2.01 -4.47 -37.91
CA SER A 260 -2.85 -3.34 -38.34
C SER A 260 -3.16 -3.51 -39.83
N PHE A 261 -4.43 -3.37 -40.20
CA PHE A 261 -4.94 -3.49 -41.59
C PHE A 261 -4.87 -2.17 -42.34
#